data_fecf1a6857db427e325c86f5956abccc
#
_entry.id   fecf1a6857db427e325c86f5956abccc
#
_cell.length_a   1.000
_cell.length_b   1.000
_cell.length_c   1.000
_cell.angle_alpha   90.00
_cell.angle_beta   90.00
_cell.angle_gamma   90.00
#
_symmetry.space_group_name_H-M   'P 1'
#
loop_
_entity.id
_entity.type
_entity.pdbx_description
1 polymer ?
#
loop_
_entity_poly.entity_id
_entity_poly.type
_entity_poly.pdbx_seq_one_letter_code
_entity_poly.pdbx_strand_id
1 'polypeptide(L)'
;NDKQSLVKKHTLAGTTYFDAEGAANELSQATVPGVPHYFLDFETSMTAIPILKGTRPYQQIPFQFSLHVLEPDGTLNQDTFLDLSGVDPRRGFTEALIKLCGQQGPIFVYNAGFEKSVIKKQAEAFPDLNDALEAITDRIVDLLPIARNYYYHPSQQGSWSIKAVLPAVCPDLTYSDLDGVQDGNAAISAYQDAINPDTTLERKTEIHDQLDKYCALDTLAMVRLWEFFYGKTRT
;
A
#
# COMPACT_ATOMS: atom_id res chain seq x y z
N ASN A 1 -16.04 -12.94 20.22
CA ASN A 1 -16.26 -13.54 18.91
C ASN A 1 -15.11 -14.51 18.59
N ASP A 2 -15.23 -15.30 17.53
CA ASP A 2 -14.28 -16.37 17.18
C ASP A 2 -12.85 -15.86 17.00
N LYS A 3 -12.66 -14.68 16.42
CA LYS A 3 -11.34 -14.03 16.28
C LYS A 3 -10.71 -13.71 17.63
N GLN A 4 -11.47 -13.16 18.57
CA GLN A 4 -10.96 -12.88 19.92
C GLN A 4 -10.59 -14.16 20.65
N SER A 5 -11.35 -15.24 20.47
CA SER A 5 -11.06 -16.56 21.03
C SER A 5 -9.79 -17.15 20.44
N LEU A 6 -9.57 -17.02 19.11
CA LEU A 6 -8.36 -17.42 18.42
C LEU A 6 -7.13 -16.65 18.94
N VAL A 7 -7.20 -15.31 18.97
CA VAL A 7 -6.13 -14.45 19.51
C VAL A 7 -5.78 -14.87 20.92
N LYS A 8 -6.77 -14.95 21.83
CA LYS A 8 -6.54 -15.35 23.23
C LYS A 8 -5.87 -16.72 23.33
N LYS A 9 -6.37 -17.72 22.60
CA LYS A 9 -5.83 -19.08 22.59
C LYS A 9 -4.36 -19.11 22.21
N HIS A 10 -4.02 -18.51 21.07
CA HIS A 10 -2.67 -18.57 20.52
C HIS A 10 -1.69 -17.66 21.27
N THR A 11 -2.14 -16.50 21.77
CA THR A 11 -1.31 -15.63 22.62
C THR A 11 -0.95 -16.31 23.93
N LEU A 12 -1.91 -16.94 24.63
CA LEU A 12 -1.64 -17.64 25.89
C LEU A 12 -0.77 -18.87 25.72
N ALA A 13 -0.92 -19.57 24.59
CA ALA A 13 -0.13 -20.76 24.28
C ALA A 13 1.25 -20.44 23.68
N GLY A 14 1.52 -19.19 23.29
CA GLY A 14 2.74 -18.82 22.59
C GLY A 14 2.89 -19.49 21.21
N THR A 15 1.77 -19.83 20.54
CA THR A 15 1.77 -20.57 19.28
C THR A 15 1.22 -19.76 18.12
N THR A 16 1.75 -20.01 16.93
CA THR A 16 1.23 -19.41 15.69
C THR A 16 -0.01 -20.17 15.20
N TYR A 17 -1.01 -19.44 14.72
CA TYR A 17 -2.08 -19.98 13.90
C TYR A 17 -1.77 -19.67 12.43
N PHE A 18 -1.77 -20.70 11.59
CA PHE A 18 -1.68 -20.55 10.15
C PHE A 18 -2.43 -21.65 9.43
N ASP A 19 -3.48 -21.27 8.71
CA ASP A 19 -4.19 -22.12 7.77
C ASP A 19 -3.66 -21.83 6.35
N ALA A 20 -2.56 -22.51 6.02
CA ALA A 20 -1.85 -22.31 4.76
C ALA A 20 -2.69 -22.73 3.54
N GLU A 21 -3.47 -23.81 3.67
CA GLU A 21 -4.33 -24.28 2.59
C GLU A 21 -5.48 -23.33 2.31
N GLY A 22 -6.15 -22.85 3.35
CA GLY A 22 -7.22 -21.85 3.23
C GLY A 22 -6.73 -20.56 2.60
N ALA A 23 -5.57 -20.03 3.04
CA ALA A 23 -4.95 -18.82 2.49
C ALA A 23 -4.61 -18.98 0.99
N ALA A 24 -3.94 -20.08 0.62
CA ALA A 24 -3.56 -20.35 -0.75
C ALA A 24 -4.78 -20.53 -1.67
N ASN A 25 -5.82 -21.21 -1.19
CA ASN A 25 -7.06 -21.40 -1.94
C ASN A 25 -7.80 -20.07 -2.20
N GLU A 26 -7.89 -19.18 -1.19
CA GLU A 26 -8.51 -17.87 -1.38
C GLU A 26 -7.72 -16.99 -2.33
N LEU A 27 -6.39 -16.94 -2.19
CA LEU A 27 -5.52 -16.19 -3.11
C LEU A 27 -5.53 -16.75 -4.54
N SER A 28 -5.64 -18.06 -4.72
CA SER A 28 -5.69 -18.66 -6.05
C SER A 28 -6.89 -18.22 -6.88
N GLN A 29 -8.00 -17.84 -6.23
CA GLN A 29 -9.19 -17.31 -6.91
C GLN A 29 -8.95 -15.90 -7.48
N ALA A 30 -8.06 -15.12 -6.84
CA ALA A 30 -7.71 -13.77 -7.26
C ALA A 30 -6.45 -13.73 -8.16
N THR A 31 -5.65 -14.81 -8.14
CA THR A 31 -4.40 -14.90 -8.91
C THR A 31 -4.68 -15.39 -10.32
N VAL A 32 -4.37 -14.57 -11.32
CA VAL A 32 -4.58 -14.91 -12.75
C VAL A 32 -3.24 -15.32 -13.37
N PRO A 33 -3.07 -16.57 -13.83
CA PRO A 33 -1.84 -16.99 -14.49
C PRO A 33 -1.57 -16.25 -15.80
N GLY A 34 -0.30 -15.97 -16.10
CA GLY A 34 0.11 -15.40 -17.37
C GLY A 34 -0.11 -13.90 -17.53
N VAL A 35 -0.54 -13.21 -16.48
CA VAL A 35 -0.67 -11.74 -16.43
C VAL A 35 0.14 -11.17 -15.26
N PRO A 36 0.57 -9.90 -15.32
CA PRO A 36 1.23 -9.24 -14.21
C PRO A 36 0.35 -9.17 -12.95
N HIS A 37 0.97 -9.23 -11.78
CA HIS A 37 0.34 -8.95 -10.50
C HIS A 37 0.89 -7.65 -9.94
N TYR A 38 0.01 -6.73 -9.59
CA TYR A 38 0.35 -5.41 -9.10
C TYR A 38 0.16 -5.35 -7.59
N PHE A 39 1.05 -4.64 -6.89
CA PHE A 39 0.97 -4.38 -5.45
C PHE A 39 1.08 -2.88 -5.25
N LEU A 40 0.00 -2.26 -4.78
CA LEU A 40 -0.20 -0.82 -4.82
C LEU A 40 -0.45 -0.26 -3.43
N ASP A 41 0.20 0.86 -3.11
CA ASP A 41 -0.03 1.63 -1.89
C ASP A 41 0.01 3.13 -2.17
N PHE A 42 -0.79 3.92 -1.43
CA PHE A 42 -0.96 5.35 -1.59
C PHE A 42 -0.58 6.13 -0.34
N GLU A 43 0.09 7.28 -0.55
CA GLU A 43 0.24 8.30 0.47
C GLU A 43 -0.61 9.53 0.15
N THR A 44 -1.31 10.03 1.18
CA THR A 44 -2.19 11.19 1.05
C THR A 44 -1.93 12.22 2.14
N SER A 45 -2.02 13.49 1.78
CA SER A 45 -2.01 14.59 2.73
C SER A 45 -3.43 15.10 3.02
N MET A 46 -3.68 15.46 4.27
CA MET A 46 -4.93 16.11 4.71
C MET A 46 -4.59 17.30 5.58
N THR A 47 -4.98 18.48 5.15
CA THR A 47 -4.74 19.71 5.92
C THR A 47 -6.05 20.32 6.42
N ALA A 48 -6.05 20.85 7.65
CA ALA A 48 -7.20 21.56 8.21
C ALA A 48 -7.47 22.86 7.44
N ILE A 49 -6.41 23.52 6.98
CA ILE A 49 -6.49 24.71 6.11
C ILE A 49 -6.10 24.25 4.69
N PRO A 50 -7.02 24.32 3.71
CA PRO A 50 -6.72 23.94 2.33
C PRO A 50 -5.58 24.79 1.75
N ILE A 51 -4.57 24.14 1.18
CA ILE A 51 -3.43 24.81 0.54
C ILE A 51 -3.56 24.81 -0.99
N LEU A 52 -4.43 23.96 -1.54
CA LEU A 52 -4.67 23.87 -2.97
C LEU A 52 -6.02 24.49 -3.33
N LYS A 53 -6.06 25.24 -4.45
CA LYS A 53 -7.29 25.90 -4.93
C LYS A 53 -8.37 24.85 -5.24
N GLY A 54 -9.60 25.10 -4.77
CA GLY A 54 -10.76 24.25 -5.02
C GLY A 54 -10.82 23.01 -4.13
N THR A 55 -9.94 22.90 -3.12
CA THR A 55 -10.01 21.85 -2.10
C THR A 55 -10.71 22.33 -0.84
N ARG A 56 -11.12 21.39 0.02
CA ARG A 56 -11.82 21.66 1.29
C ARG A 56 -11.01 21.17 2.49
N PRO A 57 -11.29 21.64 3.71
CA PRO A 57 -10.67 21.13 4.94
C PRO A 57 -10.73 19.61 5.02
N TYR A 58 -9.63 19.00 5.41
CA TYR A 58 -9.47 17.55 5.58
C TYR A 58 -9.75 16.71 4.31
N GLN A 59 -9.68 17.33 3.13
CA GLN A 59 -9.72 16.58 1.88
C GLN A 59 -8.43 15.80 1.70
N GLN A 60 -8.55 14.50 1.43
CA GLN A 60 -7.40 13.67 1.08
C GLN A 60 -6.89 14.04 -0.30
N ILE A 61 -5.62 14.41 -0.36
CA ILE A 61 -4.88 14.74 -1.58
C ILE A 61 -3.79 13.71 -1.75
N PRO A 62 -3.90 12.78 -2.71
CA PRO A 62 -2.85 11.83 -2.97
C PRO A 62 -1.66 12.55 -3.60
N PHE A 63 -0.46 12.32 -3.07
CA PHE A 63 0.78 12.92 -3.55
C PHE A 63 1.83 11.89 -3.95
N GLN A 64 1.66 10.64 -3.52
CA GLN A 64 2.57 9.54 -3.82
C GLN A 64 1.82 8.23 -3.97
N PHE A 65 2.33 7.35 -4.83
CA PHE A 65 2.10 5.91 -4.77
C PHE A 65 3.39 5.16 -5.06
N SER A 66 3.47 3.94 -4.53
CA SER A 66 4.42 2.91 -4.97
C SER A 66 3.66 1.76 -5.61
N LEU A 67 4.29 1.13 -6.59
CA LEU A 67 3.74 0.01 -7.33
C LEU A 67 4.84 -1.03 -7.56
N HIS A 68 4.71 -2.22 -6.94
CA HIS A 68 5.49 -3.37 -7.39
C HIS A 68 4.71 -4.16 -8.42
N VAL A 69 5.39 -4.60 -9.47
CA VAL A 69 4.80 -5.40 -10.56
C VAL A 69 5.54 -6.73 -10.64
N LEU A 70 4.86 -7.80 -10.29
CA LEU A 70 5.37 -9.16 -10.44
C LEU A 70 4.95 -9.68 -11.81
N GLU A 71 5.90 -9.74 -12.73
CA GLU A 71 5.70 -10.23 -14.09
C GLU A 71 5.47 -11.75 -14.14
N PRO A 72 4.84 -12.28 -15.21
CA PRO A 72 4.62 -13.72 -15.36
C PRO A 72 5.89 -14.58 -15.36
N ASP A 73 7.04 -14.02 -15.74
CA ASP A 73 8.34 -14.68 -15.72
C ASP A 73 9.01 -14.68 -14.33
N GLY A 74 8.36 -14.04 -13.34
CA GLY A 74 8.86 -13.90 -11.98
C GLY A 74 9.73 -12.67 -11.73
N THR A 75 9.95 -11.82 -12.75
CA THR A 75 10.63 -10.54 -12.58
C THR A 75 9.80 -9.62 -11.69
N LEU A 76 10.42 -8.96 -10.72
CA LEU A 76 9.79 -7.96 -9.87
C LEU A 76 10.33 -6.58 -10.24
N ASN A 77 9.46 -5.74 -10.76
CA ASN A 77 9.74 -4.34 -11.06
C ASN A 77 9.12 -3.43 -9.99
N GLN A 78 9.66 -2.23 -9.81
CA GLN A 78 9.12 -1.22 -8.91
C GLN A 78 9.04 0.12 -9.66
N ASP A 79 7.87 0.73 -9.60
CA ASP A 79 7.58 2.06 -10.11
C ASP A 79 7.02 2.93 -8.98
N THR A 80 7.18 4.25 -9.11
CA THR A 80 6.66 5.21 -8.13
C THR A 80 6.15 6.47 -8.83
N PHE A 81 5.22 7.14 -8.19
CA PHE A 81 4.88 8.53 -8.44
C PHE A 81 5.04 9.30 -7.13
N LEU A 82 5.76 10.39 -7.16
CA LEU A 82 5.90 11.32 -6.02
C LEU A 82 5.97 12.74 -6.55
N ASP A 83 5.08 13.60 -6.11
CA ASP A 83 5.07 15.03 -6.47
C ASP A 83 5.33 15.89 -5.23
N LEU A 84 6.49 16.53 -5.19
CA LEU A 84 6.92 17.48 -4.14
C LEU A 84 6.98 18.93 -4.66
N SER A 85 6.31 19.22 -5.78
CA SER A 85 6.35 20.55 -6.41
C SER A 85 5.59 21.62 -5.64
N GLY A 86 4.64 21.24 -4.77
CA GLY A 86 3.70 22.17 -4.13
C GLY A 86 2.53 22.61 -5.02
N VAL A 87 2.48 22.13 -6.26
CA VAL A 87 1.33 22.26 -7.16
C VAL A 87 0.33 21.14 -6.88
N ASP A 88 -0.89 21.23 -7.42
CA ASP A 88 -1.89 20.18 -7.25
C ASP A 88 -1.44 18.86 -7.93
N PRO A 89 -1.09 17.82 -7.16
CA PRO A 89 -0.53 16.59 -7.73
C PRO A 89 -1.60 15.65 -8.33
N ARG A 90 -2.89 15.89 -8.05
CA ARG A 90 -3.96 14.92 -8.28
C ARG A 90 -4.07 14.46 -9.73
N ARG A 91 -3.95 15.38 -10.69
CA ARG A 91 -4.06 15.03 -12.12
C ARG A 91 -2.89 14.16 -12.56
N GLY A 92 -1.65 14.56 -12.24
CA GLY A 92 -0.44 13.81 -12.55
C GLY A 92 -0.42 12.44 -11.87
N PHE A 93 -0.82 12.38 -10.59
CA PHE A 93 -1.01 11.12 -9.84
C PHE A 93 -1.96 10.17 -10.56
N THR A 94 -3.13 10.66 -10.99
CA THR A 94 -4.17 9.86 -11.62
C THR A 94 -3.72 9.31 -12.98
N GLU A 95 -3.11 10.15 -13.82
CA GLU A 95 -2.60 9.76 -15.13
C GLU A 95 -1.45 8.74 -15.01
N ALA A 96 -0.53 8.93 -14.06
CA ALA A 96 0.54 7.99 -13.78
C ALA A 96 -0.01 6.63 -13.29
N LEU A 97 -0.98 6.65 -12.36
CA LEU A 97 -1.64 5.44 -11.85
C LEU A 97 -2.28 4.62 -12.98
N ILE A 98 -3.06 5.26 -13.85
CA ILE A 98 -3.71 4.62 -15.00
C ILE A 98 -2.67 4.00 -15.93
N LYS A 99 -1.59 4.74 -16.22
CA LYS A 99 -0.51 4.27 -17.10
C LYS A 99 0.20 3.05 -16.54
N LEU A 100 0.54 3.06 -15.24
CA LEU A 100 1.41 2.05 -14.62
C LEU A 100 0.65 0.79 -14.19
N CYS A 101 -0.62 0.90 -13.80
CA CYS A 101 -1.44 -0.26 -13.45
C CYS A 101 -1.86 -1.13 -14.64
N GLY A 102 -1.56 -0.73 -15.88
CA GLY A 102 -1.93 -1.49 -17.07
C GLY A 102 -3.42 -1.80 -17.13
N GLN A 103 -3.80 -2.78 -17.98
CA GLN A 103 -5.21 -3.10 -18.22
C GLN A 103 -5.63 -4.49 -17.71
N GLN A 104 -4.70 -5.35 -17.32
CA GLN A 104 -4.96 -6.74 -16.94
C GLN A 104 -4.21 -7.11 -15.67
N GLY A 105 -4.72 -8.14 -14.99
CA GLY A 105 -4.12 -8.67 -13.78
C GLY A 105 -4.65 -8.02 -12.50
N PRO A 106 -4.61 -8.75 -11.37
CA PRO A 106 -5.07 -8.27 -10.08
C PRO A 106 -4.17 -7.16 -9.52
N ILE A 107 -4.78 -6.23 -8.77
CA ILE A 107 -4.09 -5.17 -8.05
C ILE A 107 -4.28 -5.45 -6.55
N PHE A 108 -3.23 -5.98 -5.92
CA PHE A 108 -3.24 -6.26 -4.50
C PHE A 108 -2.95 -5.01 -3.69
N VAL A 109 -3.76 -4.79 -2.67
CA VAL A 109 -3.63 -3.70 -1.69
C VAL A 109 -3.79 -4.25 -0.28
N TYR A 110 -3.46 -3.45 0.74
CA TYR A 110 -3.67 -3.83 2.12
C TYR A 110 -4.65 -2.87 2.80
N ASN A 111 -5.92 -3.32 3.03
CA ASN A 111 -7.06 -2.51 3.47
C ASN A 111 -7.68 -1.67 2.33
N ALA A 112 -8.19 -2.35 1.32
CA ALA A 112 -8.71 -1.79 0.06
C ALA A 112 -9.72 -0.63 0.20
N GLY A 113 -10.31 -0.44 1.36
CA GLY A 113 -11.26 0.65 1.59
C GLY A 113 -10.62 2.04 1.43
N PHE A 114 -9.33 2.16 1.75
CA PHE A 114 -8.58 3.40 1.60
C PHE A 114 -8.30 3.71 0.12
N GLU A 115 -7.69 2.77 -0.60
CA GLU A 115 -7.32 2.95 -2.01
C GLU A 115 -8.56 3.19 -2.88
N LYS A 116 -9.62 2.39 -2.70
CA LYS A 116 -10.89 2.57 -3.41
C LYS A 116 -11.51 3.95 -3.15
N SER A 117 -11.41 4.45 -1.91
CA SER A 117 -11.90 5.79 -1.57
C SER A 117 -11.09 6.90 -2.25
N VAL A 118 -9.76 6.74 -2.32
CA VAL A 118 -8.88 7.70 -3.02
C VAL A 118 -9.19 7.69 -4.52
N ILE A 119 -9.21 6.52 -5.16
CA ILE A 119 -9.51 6.38 -6.58
C ILE A 119 -10.88 6.98 -6.94
N LYS A 120 -11.91 6.68 -6.14
CA LYS A 120 -13.25 7.27 -6.34
C LYS A 120 -13.24 8.80 -6.32
N LYS A 121 -12.50 9.41 -5.39
CA LYS A 121 -12.37 10.87 -5.32
C LYS A 121 -11.64 11.46 -6.53
N GLN A 122 -10.66 10.72 -7.10
CA GLN A 122 -10.01 11.13 -8.35
C GLN A 122 -10.98 11.02 -9.54
N ALA A 123 -11.80 9.96 -9.63
CA ALA A 123 -12.83 9.81 -10.66
C ALA A 123 -13.87 10.96 -10.59
N GLU A 124 -14.29 11.36 -9.40
CA GLU A 124 -15.17 12.52 -9.19
C GLU A 124 -14.51 13.85 -9.61
N ALA A 125 -13.19 13.99 -9.39
CA ALA A 125 -12.44 15.19 -9.75
C ALA A 125 -12.08 15.27 -11.24
N PHE A 126 -11.92 14.14 -11.89
CA PHE A 126 -11.49 14.00 -13.29
C PHE A 126 -12.42 13.05 -14.06
N PRO A 127 -13.64 13.50 -14.43
CA PRO A 127 -14.64 12.65 -15.09
C PRO A 127 -14.16 12.04 -16.43
N ASP A 128 -13.21 12.68 -17.10
CA ASP A 128 -12.59 12.19 -18.33
C ASP A 128 -11.70 10.93 -18.12
N LEU A 129 -11.33 10.63 -16.86
CA LEU A 129 -10.53 9.46 -16.47
C LEU A 129 -11.35 8.41 -15.72
N ASN A 130 -12.67 8.62 -15.55
CA ASN A 130 -13.53 7.77 -14.73
C ASN A 130 -13.48 6.30 -15.13
N ASP A 131 -13.68 5.99 -16.41
CA ASP A 131 -13.78 4.60 -16.91
C ASP A 131 -12.48 3.83 -16.66
N ALA A 132 -11.32 4.49 -16.81
CA ALA A 132 -10.02 3.88 -16.53
C ALA A 132 -9.81 3.63 -15.03
N LEU A 133 -10.28 4.54 -14.17
CA LEU A 133 -10.21 4.39 -12.72
C LEU A 133 -11.17 3.32 -12.19
N GLU A 134 -12.36 3.19 -12.77
CA GLU A 134 -13.30 2.09 -12.48
C GLU A 134 -12.67 0.74 -12.85
N ALA A 135 -12.05 0.62 -14.03
CA ALA A 135 -11.35 -0.59 -14.45
C ALA A 135 -10.19 -0.98 -13.51
N ILE A 136 -9.49 -0.01 -12.90
CA ILE A 136 -8.50 -0.26 -11.84
C ILE A 136 -9.20 -0.77 -10.59
N THR A 137 -10.28 -0.10 -10.15
CA THR A 137 -11.01 -0.43 -8.92
C THR A 137 -11.57 -1.84 -8.93
N ASP A 138 -12.05 -2.32 -10.08
CA ASP A 138 -12.62 -3.66 -10.28
C ASP A 138 -11.58 -4.77 -10.13
N ARG A 139 -10.31 -4.47 -10.33
CA ARG A 139 -9.19 -5.41 -10.19
C ARG A 139 -8.57 -5.44 -8.78
N ILE A 140 -9.01 -4.56 -7.88
CA ILE A 140 -8.44 -4.46 -6.52
C ILE A 140 -8.82 -5.67 -5.68
N VAL A 141 -7.80 -6.33 -5.14
CA VAL A 141 -7.86 -7.46 -4.20
C VAL A 141 -7.24 -7.06 -2.87
N ASP A 142 -7.97 -7.27 -1.78
CA ASP A 142 -7.55 -6.91 -0.42
C ASP A 142 -6.82 -8.07 0.28
N LEU A 143 -5.56 -7.87 0.67
CA LEU A 143 -4.77 -8.86 1.41
C LEU A 143 -5.08 -8.89 2.92
N LEU A 144 -5.66 -7.82 3.49
CA LEU A 144 -5.98 -7.76 4.92
C LEU A 144 -6.95 -8.86 5.37
N PRO A 145 -8.07 -9.15 4.66
CA PRO A 145 -8.94 -10.27 5.02
C PRO A 145 -8.21 -11.62 5.04
N ILE A 146 -7.29 -11.85 4.10
CA ILE A 146 -6.52 -13.09 4.01
C ILE A 146 -5.61 -13.22 5.24
N ALA A 147 -4.79 -12.21 5.53
CA ALA A 147 -3.98 -12.20 6.74
C ALA A 147 -4.84 -12.42 8.00
N ARG A 148 -5.99 -11.74 8.08
CA ARG A 148 -6.87 -11.77 9.24
C ARG A 148 -7.62 -13.10 9.41
N ASN A 149 -7.91 -13.81 8.34
CA ASN A 149 -8.65 -15.06 8.40
C ASN A 149 -7.74 -16.27 8.63
N TYR A 150 -6.53 -16.25 8.08
CA TYR A 150 -5.69 -17.42 7.97
C TYR A 150 -4.41 -17.37 8.80
N TYR A 151 -4.05 -16.20 9.38
CA TYR A 151 -2.80 -16.08 10.11
C TYR A 151 -2.94 -15.27 11.40
N TYR A 152 -2.26 -15.73 12.44
CA TYR A 152 -2.03 -14.97 13.68
C TYR A 152 -0.75 -15.45 14.38
N HIS A 153 0.11 -14.52 14.74
CA HIS A 153 1.27 -14.76 15.59
C HIS A 153 1.16 -13.91 16.88
N PRO A 154 1.58 -14.41 18.05
CA PRO A 154 1.47 -13.67 19.32
C PRO A 154 2.07 -12.27 19.31
N SER A 155 3.18 -12.06 18.58
CA SER A 155 3.82 -10.74 18.44
C SER A 155 2.91 -9.66 17.83
N GLN A 156 1.86 -10.05 17.10
CA GLN A 156 0.88 -9.12 16.53
C GLN A 156 -0.03 -8.46 17.58
N GLN A 157 -0.10 -9.00 18.80
CA GLN A 157 -0.92 -8.48 19.90
C GLN A 157 -2.38 -8.17 19.52
N GLY A 158 -2.95 -8.98 18.62
CA GLY A 158 -4.32 -8.82 18.12
C GLY A 158 -4.49 -7.80 16.99
N SER A 159 -3.41 -7.24 16.46
CA SER A 159 -3.41 -6.38 15.28
C SER A 159 -3.13 -7.17 14.00
N TRP A 160 -3.82 -6.83 12.91
CA TRP A 160 -3.54 -7.30 11.55
C TRP A 160 -3.14 -6.16 10.60
N SER A 161 -2.63 -5.04 11.15
CA SER A 161 -1.96 -4.05 10.28
C SER A 161 -0.75 -4.69 9.60
N ILE A 162 -0.38 -4.22 8.42
CA ILE A 162 0.79 -4.74 7.69
C ILE A 162 2.05 -4.71 8.56
N LYS A 163 2.25 -3.64 9.33
CA LYS A 163 3.38 -3.44 10.26
C LYS A 163 3.39 -4.43 11.43
N ALA A 164 2.25 -5.04 11.77
CA ALA A 164 2.18 -6.08 12.80
C ALA A 164 2.36 -7.49 12.23
N VAL A 165 1.89 -7.73 10.98
CA VAL A 165 1.95 -9.05 10.33
C VAL A 165 3.33 -9.29 9.72
N LEU A 166 3.88 -8.31 9.03
CA LEU A 166 5.13 -8.44 8.28
C LEU A 166 6.31 -8.97 9.12
N PRO A 167 6.63 -8.42 10.31
CA PRO A 167 7.78 -8.91 11.09
C PRO A 167 7.64 -10.35 11.58
N ALA A 168 6.40 -10.84 11.69
CA ALA A 168 6.14 -12.23 12.09
C ALA A 168 6.26 -13.21 10.90
N VAL A 169 6.10 -12.73 9.67
CA VAL A 169 6.17 -13.53 8.43
C VAL A 169 7.54 -13.40 7.77
N CYS A 170 8.09 -12.18 7.73
CA CYS A 170 9.35 -11.83 7.08
C CYS A 170 10.21 -11.00 8.05
N PRO A 171 10.94 -11.64 8.98
CA PRO A 171 11.72 -10.93 10.00
C PRO A 171 12.94 -10.17 9.44
N ASP A 172 13.30 -10.44 8.19
CA ASP A 172 14.35 -9.77 7.42
C ASP A 172 13.90 -8.43 6.83
N LEU A 173 12.61 -8.10 6.89
CA LEU A 173 12.04 -6.88 6.35
C LEU A 173 11.40 -6.05 7.47
N THR A 174 11.98 -4.90 7.79
CA THR A 174 11.55 -4.07 8.91
C THR A 174 11.51 -2.59 8.57
N TYR A 175 10.50 -1.88 9.09
CA TYR A 175 10.39 -0.42 8.98
C TYR A 175 11.37 0.32 9.88
N SER A 176 11.93 -0.32 10.91
CA SER A 176 12.88 0.30 11.84
C SER A 176 14.23 0.66 11.21
N ASP A 177 14.54 0.07 10.05
CA ASP A 177 15.78 0.31 9.33
C ASP A 177 15.68 1.52 8.37
N LEU A 178 14.49 2.12 8.26
CA LEU A 178 14.28 3.32 7.49
C LEU A 178 14.73 4.56 8.26
N ASP A 179 15.47 5.43 7.58
CA ASP A 179 15.81 6.76 8.10
C ASP A 179 14.66 7.74 7.84
N GLY A 180 14.29 8.50 8.86
CA GLY A 180 13.33 9.60 8.78
C GLY A 180 11.86 9.14 8.74
N VAL A 181 11.33 8.78 7.58
CA VAL A 181 9.90 8.39 7.42
C VAL A 181 9.71 6.91 7.74
N GLN A 182 8.94 6.61 8.80
CA GLN A 182 8.66 5.25 9.25
C GLN A 182 7.17 4.95 9.41
N ASP A 183 6.32 5.96 9.27
CA ASP A 183 4.86 5.84 9.31
C ASP A 183 4.16 6.92 8.49
N GLY A 184 2.85 6.76 8.26
CA GLY A 184 2.07 7.69 7.43
C GLY A 184 1.99 9.12 8.00
N ASN A 185 2.08 9.33 9.33
CA ASN A 185 2.12 10.67 9.92
C ASN A 185 3.45 11.36 9.62
N ALA A 186 4.55 10.62 9.70
CA ALA A 186 5.87 11.09 9.31
C ALA A 186 5.91 11.41 7.81
N ALA A 187 5.27 10.58 6.96
CA ALA A 187 5.16 10.82 5.53
C ALA A 187 4.39 12.13 5.21
N ILE A 188 3.26 12.38 5.89
CA ILE A 188 2.51 13.64 5.76
C ILE A 188 3.36 14.84 6.17
N SER A 189 4.07 14.75 7.29
CA SER A 189 4.93 15.83 7.80
C SER A 189 6.10 16.11 6.85
N ALA A 190 6.73 15.07 6.32
CA ALA A 190 7.81 15.18 5.34
C ALA A 190 7.32 15.82 4.03
N TYR A 191 6.15 15.40 3.52
CA TYR A 191 5.51 16.02 2.37
C TYR A 191 5.28 17.53 2.58
N GLN A 192 4.71 17.91 3.74
CA GLN A 192 4.45 19.31 4.06
C GLN A 192 5.73 20.14 4.17
N ASP A 193 6.82 19.55 4.71
CA ASP A 193 8.14 20.18 4.72
C ASP A 193 8.66 20.36 3.30
N ALA A 194 8.59 19.33 2.45
CA ALA A 194 9.12 19.37 1.10
C ALA A 194 8.42 20.40 0.19
N ILE A 195 7.09 20.58 0.31
CA ILE A 195 6.34 21.57 -0.51
C ILE A 195 6.46 22.99 0.01
N ASN A 196 7.06 23.21 1.18
CA ASN A 196 7.29 24.55 1.70
C ASN A 196 8.30 25.30 0.81
N PRO A 197 8.00 26.53 0.34
CA PRO A 197 8.90 27.31 -0.49
C PRO A 197 10.28 27.59 0.14
N ASP A 198 10.34 27.62 1.47
CA ASP A 198 11.57 27.91 2.22
C ASP A 198 12.47 26.66 2.42
N THR A 199 11.98 25.46 2.06
CA THR A 199 12.78 24.24 2.19
C THR A 199 13.85 24.17 1.11
N THR A 200 15.09 23.93 1.55
CA THR A 200 16.26 23.85 0.65
C THR A 200 16.16 22.66 -0.31
N LEU A 201 16.83 22.76 -1.46
CA LEU A 201 16.84 21.67 -2.44
C LEU A 201 17.45 20.38 -1.86
N GLU A 202 18.51 20.51 -1.05
CA GLU A 202 19.13 19.38 -0.37
C GLU A 202 18.12 18.64 0.52
N ARG A 203 17.36 19.39 1.34
CA ARG A 203 16.33 18.82 2.22
C ARG A 203 15.18 18.19 1.42
N LYS A 204 14.76 18.79 0.31
CA LYS A 204 13.77 18.20 -0.60
C LYS A 204 14.23 16.88 -1.19
N THR A 205 15.51 16.78 -1.57
CA THR A 205 16.08 15.54 -2.08
C THR A 205 16.12 14.45 -1.00
N GLU A 206 16.55 14.80 0.21
CA GLU A 206 16.53 13.88 1.35
C GLU A 206 15.10 13.35 1.64
N ILE A 207 14.12 14.25 1.68
CA ILE A 207 12.69 13.88 1.88
C ILE A 207 12.19 12.98 0.76
N HIS A 208 12.55 13.29 -0.49
CA HIS A 208 12.19 12.47 -1.64
C HIS A 208 12.66 11.02 -1.45
N ASP A 209 13.92 10.83 -1.10
CA ASP A 209 14.51 9.51 -0.90
C ASP A 209 13.89 8.76 0.28
N GLN A 210 13.54 9.48 1.36
CA GLN A 210 12.88 8.90 2.52
C GLN A 210 11.45 8.44 2.21
N LEU A 211 10.66 9.26 1.51
CA LEU A 211 9.30 8.93 1.10
C LEU A 211 9.27 7.78 0.09
N ASP A 212 10.20 7.79 -0.88
CA ASP A 212 10.28 6.72 -1.87
C ASP A 212 10.61 5.37 -1.23
N LYS A 213 11.61 5.31 -0.35
CA LYS A 213 11.95 4.08 0.39
C LYS A 213 10.82 3.58 1.27
N TYR A 214 10.11 4.48 1.95
CA TYR A 214 9.02 4.12 2.84
C TYR A 214 7.85 3.50 2.05
N CYS A 215 7.35 4.18 1.02
CA CYS A 215 6.23 3.70 0.22
C CYS A 215 6.59 2.42 -0.59
N ALA A 216 7.85 2.33 -1.07
CA ALA A 216 8.36 1.11 -1.73
C ALA A 216 8.40 -0.09 -0.77
N LEU A 217 8.72 0.14 0.52
CA LEU A 217 8.70 -0.93 1.53
C LEU A 217 7.28 -1.45 1.79
N ASP A 218 6.26 -0.59 1.82
CA ASP A 218 4.87 -1.01 2.00
C ASP A 218 4.41 -1.95 0.87
N THR A 219 4.72 -1.62 -0.38
CA THR A 219 4.37 -2.48 -1.52
C THR A 219 5.23 -3.74 -1.60
N LEU A 220 6.53 -3.69 -1.25
CA LEU A 220 7.36 -4.88 -1.14
C LEU A 220 6.86 -5.82 -0.02
N ALA A 221 6.42 -5.26 1.10
CA ALA A 221 5.80 -6.03 2.18
C ALA A 221 4.58 -6.81 1.70
N MET A 222 3.72 -6.19 0.87
CA MET A 222 2.57 -6.88 0.27
C MET A 222 2.99 -8.02 -0.66
N VAL A 223 4.06 -7.85 -1.47
CA VAL A 223 4.63 -8.94 -2.30
C VAL A 223 5.03 -10.11 -1.42
N ARG A 224 5.78 -9.85 -0.34
CA ARG A 224 6.26 -10.90 0.58
C ARG A 224 5.12 -11.61 1.32
N LEU A 225 4.09 -10.86 1.73
CA LEU A 225 2.89 -11.45 2.35
C LEU A 225 2.11 -12.30 1.34
N TRP A 226 1.95 -11.83 0.10
CA TRP A 226 1.31 -12.59 -0.96
C TRP A 226 2.08 -13.90 -1.24
N GLU A 227 3.40 -13.84 -1.38
CA GLU A 227 4.25 -15.02 -1.59
C GLU A 227 4.08 -16.04 -0.44
N PHE A 228 4.10 -15.57 0.80
CA PHE A 228 3.91 -16.39 1.99
C PHE A 228 2.54 -17.08 2.01
N PHE A 229 1.47 -16.32 1.81
CA PHE A 229 0.10 -16.84 1.83
C PHE A 229 -0.23 -17.72 0.62
N TYR A 230 0.39 -17.45 -0.52
CA TYR A 230 0.23 -18.29 -1.73
C TYR A 230 1.07 -19.57 -1.71
N GLY A 231 2.00 -19.69 -0.76
CA GLY A 231 2.91 -20.84 -0.65
C GLY A 231 4.04 -20.83 -1.69
N LYS A 232 4.38 -19.64 -2.24
CA LYS A 232 5.54 -19.43 -3.09
C LYS A 232 6.64 -18.76 -2.26
N THR A 233 7.70 -19.49 -1.96
CA THR A 233 8.93 -18.90 -1.40
C THR A 233 9.89 -18.61 -2.55
N ARG A 234 10.30 -17.35 -2.69
CA ARG A 234 11.49 -17.04 -3.50
C ARG A 234 12.70 -17.58 -2.75
N THR A 235 13.41 -18.51 -3.36
CA THR A 235 14.73 -18.97 -2.90
C THR A 235 15.79 -17.95 -3.27
#